data_ef8a063b3508d06a03ae438e2e63546c
#
_entry.id   ef8a063b3508d06a03ae438e2e63546c
#
_cell.length_a   1.000
_cell.length_b   1.000
_cell.length_c   1.000
_cell.angle_alpha   90.00
_cell.angle_beta   90.00
_cell.angle_gamma   90.00
#
_symmetry.space_group_name_H-M   'P 1'
#
loop_
_entity.id
_entity.type
_entity.pdbx_description
1 polymer ?
#
loop_
_entity_poly.entity_id
_entity_poly.type
_entity_poly.pdbx_seq_one_letter_code
_entity_poly.pdbx_strand_id
1 'polypeptide(L)'
;MANLNDKTKFIPGRNPFAENDRPSFARPEQTEAALWITDGKQDSRSGAAAFEGEIRGNAVTDFRLTSDEKELNAIVVSGGAQVLMNPEIHLSGPGCSDFTCKGTGVLAVDGAKVDIRGGEIETRGATRSATIATTGATLKVFDSRLSTHGGPLPDWYEPVIGPGMMEPPYPLGLGGNCRTHLSMDNSESYFYGCDIFAEAWAALSTDSSGGYVYLEANDSRITVNGNGYVVYADNGCHVVLNRCEISSGNVFGIQDGNSSIRFREVAGACRGYGFLIHGGMSDLKDIGTIRMTDCDLQSDGPMFRCKSTNVDLYVKNSKITCSGGTILETMLTDDDHYARNRTRGMDQYGVQVTFEKMELQGDLRCEDPERKTCVNLAETSLRGVITGYPRLRLTAGSRWTATGDSFVTILEGADAIDAAEGITVTAKTDSLAPGITVLPSGGNLVVVRD
;
A
#
# COMPACT_ATOMS: atom_id res chain seq x y z
N MET A 1 16.81 -1.08 18.84
CA MET A 1 15.72 -0.61 17.97
C MET A 1 15.34 0.78 18.47
N ALA A 2 15.54 1.80 17.64
CA ALA A 2 15.06 3.14 17.95
C ALA A 2 13.53 3.06 18.06
N ASN A 3 12.97 3.74 19.05
CA ASN A 3 11.53 3.75 19.26
C ASN A 3 10.90 4.60 18.15
N LEU A 4 10.38 3.95 17.11
CA LEU A 4 9.73 4.58 15.94
C LEU A 4 8.55 5.50 16.32
N ASN A 5 8.06 5.41 17.56
CA ASN A 5 7.02 6.29 18.09
C ASN A 5 7.56 7.54 18.81
N ASP A 6 8.86 7.77 18.77
CA ASP A 6 9.45 8.96 19.38
C ASP A 6 9.31 10.17 18.46
N LYS A 7 8.15 10.82 18.53
CA LYS A 7 7.82 12.04 17.78
C LYS A 7 8.81 13.19 18.02
N THR A 8 9.60 13.14 19.08
CA THR A 8 10.54 14.22 19.43
C THR A 8 11.79 14.24 18.54
N LYS A 9 12.08 13.15 17.84
CA LYS A 9 13.22 13.04 16.93
C LYS A 9 12.92 13.50 15.51
N PHE A 10 11.65 13.72 15.19
CA PHE A 10 11.25 14.11 13.84
C PHE A 10 11.22 15.64 13.70
N ILE A 11 12.02 16.17 12.76
CA ILE A 11 12.02 17.58 12.37
C ILE A 11 11.41 17.69 10.97
N PRO A 12 10.15 18.16 10.84
CA PRO A 12 9.52 18.31 9.55
C PRO A 12 10.34 19.18 8.59
N GLY A 13 10.56 18.68 7.38
CA GLY A 13 11.23 19.45 6.32
C GLY A 13 12.76 19.42 6.36
N ARG A 14 13.38 18.80 7.38
CA ARG A 14 14.83 18.60 7.39
C ARG A 14 15.18 17.37 6.57
N ASN A 15 15.96 17.56 5.53
CA ASN A 15 16.62 16.48 4.79
C ASN A 15 18.10 16.47 5.16
N PRO A 16 18.60 15.48 5.92
CA PRO A 16 19.98 15.44 6.35
C PRO A 16 20.98 15.30 5.18
N PHE A 17 20.49 14.96 3.99
CA PHE A 17 21.30 14.89 2.77
C PHE A 17 21.31 16.18 1.97
N ALA A 18 20.38 17.12 2.19
CA ALA A 18 20.31 18.38 1.45
C ALA A 18 21.51 19.30 1.76
N GLU A 19 22.04 19.25 2.98
CA GLU A 19 23.18 20.06 3.40
C GLU A 19 24.53 19.57 2.83
N ASN A 20 24.58 18.37 2.25
CA ASN A 20 25.82 17.71 1.82
C ASN A 20 25.88 17.41 0.32
N ASP A 21 25.10 18.11 -0.52
CA ASP A 21 25.03 17.85 -1.98
C ASP A 21 24.66 16.39 -2.34
N ARG A 22 24.11 15.64 -1.41
CA ARG A 22 23.68 14.28 -1.68
C ARG A 22 22.34 14.29 -2.40
N PRO A 23 22.25 13.62 -3.55
CA PRO A 23 21.00 13.56 -4.27
C PRO A 23 19.95 12.85 -3.42
N SER A 24 18.80 13.48 -3.31
CA SER A 24 17.64 12.92 -2.63
C SER A 24 16.85 11.96 -3.51
N PHE A 25 17.07 12.00 -4.82
CA PHE A 25 16.48 11.12 -5.81
C PHE A 25 17.54 10.43 -6.66
N ALA A 26 17.14 9.38 -7.36
CA ALA A 26 18.02 8.62 -8.23
C ALA A 26 18.79 9.52 -9.20
N ARG A 27 20.10 9.46 -9.11
CA ARG A 27 21.02 10.00 -10.11
C ARG A 27 21.87 8.83 -10.57
N PRO A 28 21.48 8.15 -11.65
CA PRO A 28 22.19 6.96 -12.12
C PRO A 28 23.68 7.19 -12.31
N GLU A 29 24.07 8.38 -12.77
CA GLU A 29 25.46 8.76 -12.96
C GLU A 29 26.33 8.78 -11.69
N GLN A 30 25.70 8.75 -10.51
CA GLN A 30 26.38 8.76 -9.21
C GLN A 30 26.30 7.40 -8.48
N THR A 31 25.84 6.34 -9.17
CA THR A 31 25.75 5.01 -8.61
C THR A 31 26.91 4.14 -9.11
N GLU A 32 27.34 3.19 -8.29
CA GLU A 32 28.31 2.16 -8.65
C GLU A 32 27.59 0.84 -8.90
N ALA A 33 28.06 0.08 -9.88
CA ALA A 33 27.49 -1.23 -10.21
C ALA A 33 28.57 -2.23 -10.61
N ALA A 34 28.39 -3.50 -10.26
CA ALA A 34 29.25 -4.55 -10.76
C ALA A 34 29.12 -4.68 -12.29
N LEU A 35 27.90 -4.66 -12.79
CA LEU A 35 27.60 -4.65 -14.22
C LEU A 35 26.71 -3.45 -14.57
N TRP A 36 27.19 -2.60 -15.47
CA TRP A 36 26.43 -1.50 -16.05
C TRP A 36 26.18 -1.76 -17.53
N ILE A 37 24.93 -1.69 -17.96
CA ILE A 37 24.51 -1.89 -19.34
C ILE A 37 23.82 -0.62 -19.83
N THR A 38 24.29 -0.09 -20.95
CA THR A 38 23.67 1.05 -21.64
C THR A 38 23.27 0.63 -23.04
N ASP A 39 21.98 0.80 -23.38
CA ASP A 39 21.43 0.43 -24.69
C ASP A 39 21.83 -0.99 -25.16
N GLY A 40 21.77 -1.96 -24.24
CA GLY A 40 22.05 -3.37 -24.51
C GLY A 40 23.55 -3.71 -24.61
N LYS A 41 24.44 -2.83 -24.21
CA LYS A 41 25.89 -3.05 -24.23
C LYS A 41 26.50 -2.81 -22.85
N GLN A 42 27.48 -3.63 -22.50
CA GLN A 42 28.27 -3.36 -21.29
C GLN A 42 28.96 -2.00 -21.39
N ASP A 43 28.74 -1.19 -20.36
CA ASP A 43 29.26 0.17 -20.26
C ASP A 43 30.58 0.18 -19.46
N SER A 44 31.45 1.16 -19.76
CA SER A 44 32.72 1.38 -19.04
C SER A 44 32.52 1.75 -17.55
N ARG A 45 31.32 2.11 -17.15
CA ARG A 45 30.90 2.32 -15.74
C ARG A 45 30.76 1.04 -14.95
N SER A 46 30.86 -0.13 -15.59
CA SER A 46 30.94 -1.41 -14.86
C SER A 46 32.14 -1.39 -13.95
N GLY A 47 31.92 -1.68 -12.65
CA GLY A 47 32.94 -1.63 -11.62
C GLY A 47 33.93 -2.80 -11.66
N ALA A 48 34.84 -2.81 -10.69
CA ALA A 48 35.83 -3.87 -10.54
C ALA A 48 35.30 -5.12 -9.80
N ALA A 49 34.07 -5.10 -9.29
CA ALA A 49 33.49 -6.24 -8.61
C ALA A 49 33.40 -7.43 -9.58
N ALA A 50 34.03 -8.54 -9.22
CA ALA A 50 34.02 -9.75 -10.03
C ALA A 50 32.64 -10.41 -9.98
N PHE A 51 32.07 -10.67 -11.12
CA PHE A 51 30.86 -11.48 -11.29
C PHE A 51 31.10 -12.63 -12.27
N GLU A 52 30.28 -13.65 -12.18
CA GLU A 52 30.23 -14.73 -13.17
C GLU A 52 28.99 -14.51 -14.05
N GLY A 53 29.00 -15.09 -15.24
CA GLY A 53 27.88 -15.06 -16.19
C GLY A 53 28.30 -14.70 -17.59
N GLU A 54 27.38 -14.80 -18.51
CA GLU A 54 27.63 -14.59 -19.93
C GLU A 54 26.79 -13.41 -20.46
N ILE A 55 27.42 -12.50 -21.18
CA ILE A 55 26.76 -11.37 -21.83
C ILE A 55 26.77 -11.61 -23.34
N ARG A 56 25.59 -11.78 -23.94
CA ARG A 56 25.42 -11.98 -25.38
C ARG A 56 24.31 -11.08 -25.92
N GLY A 57 24.68 -10.08 -26.71
CA GLY A 57 23.72 -9.12 -27.23
C GLY A 57 22.94 -8.43 -26.10
N ASN A 58 21.63 -8.52 -26.14
CA ASN A 58 20.76 -7.97 -25.09
C ASN A 58 20.40 -9.00 -23.97
N ALA A 59 21.14 -10.09 -23.84
CA ALA A 59 20.93 -11.08 -22.79
C ALA A 59 22.15 -11.18 -21.86
N VAL A 60 21.87 -11.25 -20.55
CA VAL A 60 22.81 -11.66 -19.52
C VAL A 60 22.28 -12.97 -18.94
N THR A 61 23.11 -14.01 -18.97
CA THR A 61 22.71 -15.36 -18.54
C THR A 61 23.56 -15.80 -17.36
N ASP A 62 22.90 -16.40 -16.36
CA ASP A 62 23.53 -16.97 -15.17
C ASP A 62 24.50 -16.00 -14.47
N PHE A 63 24.08 -14.73 -14.40
CA PHE A 63 24.82 -13.72 -13.66
C PHE A 63 24.86 -14.08 -12.18
N ARG A 64 26.06 -14.20 -11.62
CA ARG A 64 26.27 -14.50 -10.19
C ARG A 64 27.12 -13.44 -9.54
N LEU A 65 26.62 -12.88 -8.47
CA LEU A 65 27.35 -11.91 -7.65
C LEU A 65 27.02 -12.11 -6.18
N THR A 66 28.05 -12.24 -5.36
CA THR A 66 27.96 -12.08 -3.90
C THR A 66 28.88 -10.93 -3.50
N SER A 67 28.37 -9.92 -2.84
CA SER A 67 29.15 -8.75 -2.42
C SER A 67 28.62 -8.17 -1.10
N ASP A 68 29.54 -7.70 -0.26
CA ASP A 68 29.27 -6.93 0.95
C ASP A 68 29.64 -5.44 0.79
N GLU A 69 29.93 -5.02 -0.42
CA GLU A 69 30.32 -3.66 -0.74
C GLU A 69 29.17 -2.69 -0.50
N LYS A 70 29.46 -1.64 0.28
CA LYS A 70 28.48 -0.61 0.62
C LYS A 70 27.96 0.09 -0.64
N GLU A 71 26.65 0.29 -0.71
CA GLU A 71 25.96 1.03 -1.79
C GLU A 71 26.15 0.46 -3.22
N LEU A 72 26.88 -0.65 -3.41
CA LEU A 72 27.06 -1.29 -4.72
C LEU A 72 25.73 -1.84 -5.25
N ASN A 73 25.38 -1.51 -6.48
CA ASN A 73 24.32 -2.16 -7.25
C ASN A 73 24.91 -3.40 -7.96
N ALA A 74 24.15 -4.48 -8.07
CA ALA A 74 24.66 -5.62 -8.84
C ALA A 74 24.57 -5.35 -10.34
N ILE A 75 23.40 -4.99 -10.84
CA ILE A 75 23.19 -4.68 -12.27
C ILE A 75 22.44 -3.35 -12.38
N VAL A 76 22.96 -2.45 -13.21
CA VAL A 76 22.26 -1.24 -13.66
C VAL A 76 22.02 -1.34 -15.16
N VAL A 77 20.76 -1.14 -15.57
CA VAL A 77 20.38 -1.08 -16.99
C VAL A 77 19.82 0.31 -17.28
N SER A 78 20.50 1.05 -18.17
CA SER A 78 20.14 2.40 -18.59
C SER A 78 19.80 2.40 -20.07
N GLY A 79 18.54 2.68 -20.41
CA GLY A 79 18.07 2.65 -21.78
C GLY A 79 18.01 1.26 -22.41
N GLY A 80 17.46 1.20 -23.62
CA GLY A 80 17.39 -0.01 -24.41
C GLY A 80 16.56 -1.15 -23.81
N ALA A 81 16.76 -2.37 -24.31
CA ALA A 81 16.10 -3.58 -23.87
C ALA A 81 17.11 -4.62 -23.42
N GLN A 82 16.89 -5.23 -22.24
CA GLN A 82 17.76 -6.22 -21.65
C GLN A 82 16.99 -7.39 -21.07
N VAL A 83 17.49 -8.59 -21.25
CA VAL A 83 16.96 -9.81 -20.61
C VAL A 83 18.00 -10.36 -19.65
N LEU A 84 17.62 -10.61 -18.42
CA LEU A 84 18.43 -11.25 -17.38
C LEU A 84 17.85 -12.63 -17.13
N MET A 85 18.63 -13.66 -17.47
CA MET A 85 18.23 -15.08 -17.34
C MET A 85 18.92 -15.69 -16.12
N ASN A 86 18.13 -16.20 -15.19
CA ASN A 86 18.59 -16.87 -13.98
C ASN A 86 19.66 -16.09 -13.19
N PRO A 87 19.47 -14.81 -12.89
CA PRO A 87 20.42 -14.09 -12.05
C PRO A 87 20.43 -14.68 -10.63
N GLU A 88 21.60 -14.78 -10.03
CA GLU A 88 21.81 -15.17 -8.63
C GLU A 88 22.60 -14.04 -7.95
N ILE A 89 21.89 -13.18 -7.23
CA ILE A 89 22.43 -11.96 -6.67
C ILE A 89 22.25 -11.96 -5.16
N HIS A 90 23.36 -11.87 -4.42
CA HIS A 90 23.38 -11.76 -2.97
C HIS A 90 24.18 -10.52 -2.56
N LEU A 91 23.49 -9.49 -2.14
CA LEU A 91 24.12 -8.26 -1.67
C LEU A 91 23.92 -8.10 -0.17
N SER A 92 24.98 -7.78 0.55
CA SER A 92 24.94 -7.47 1.97
C SER A 92 25.53 -6.09 2.27
N GLY A 93 25.41 -5.65 3.55
CA GLY A 93 25.87 -4.33 3.97
C GLY A 93 24.85 -3.21 3.64
N PRO A 94 25.13 -1.98 4.09
CA PRO A 94 24.15 -0.89 3.98
C PRO A 94 24.03 -0.37 2.55
N GLY A 95 22.77 -0.06 2.16
CA GLY A 95 22.47 0.84 1.05
C GLY A 95 22.63 2.31 1.47
N CYS A 96 21.86 3.19 0.84
CA CYS A 96 21.79 4.59 1.22
C CYS A 96 20.32 4.94 1.59
N SER A 97 19.81 6.10 1.23
CA SER A 97 18.37 6.32 1.32
C SER A 97 17.64 5.61 0.17
N ASP A 98 16.37 5.32 0.38
CA ASP A 98 15.55 4.60 -0.58
C ASP A 98 15.55 5.19 -2.00
N PHE A 99 15.45 6.52 -2.06
CA PHE A 99 15.32 7.20 -3.34
C PHE A 99 16.63 7.41 -4.09
N THR A 100 17.77 7.07 -3.51
CA THR A 100 19.08 7.17 -4.20
C THR A 100 19.34 5.99 -5.13
N CYS A 101 18.57 4.92 -5.05
CA CYS A 101 18.73 3.67 -5.81
C CYS A 101 20.08 2.97 -5.61
N LYS A 102 20.83 3.31 -4.56
CA LYS A 102 22.12 2.70 -4.26
C LYS A 102 21.95 1.43 -3.45
N GLY A 103 22.70 0.40 -3.79
CA GLY A 103 22.67 -0.89 -3.12
C GLY A 103 21.57 -1.82 -3.63
N THR A 104 21.08 -1.61 -4.83
CA THR A 104 20.00 -2.38 -5.46
C THR A 104 20.52 -3.62 -6.18
N GLY A 105 19.78 -4.72 -6.13
CA GLY A 105 20.09 -5.92 -6.92
C GLY A 105 20.04 -5.62 -8.43
N VAL A 106 18.89 -5.21 -8.93
CA VAL A 106 18.71 -4.78 -10.33
C VAL A 106 18.01 -3.42 -10.38
N LEU A 107 18.69 -2.45 -10.97
CA LEU A 107 18.20 -1.09 -11.18
C LEU A 107 17.94 -0.83 -12.66
N ALA A 108 16.68 -0.55 -13.02
CA ALA A 108 16.27 -0.17 -14.37
C ALA A 108 15.99 1.34 -14.42
N VAL A 109 16.66 2.07 -15.32
CA VAL A 109 16.58 3.54 -15.45
C VAL A 109 16.55 4.02 -16.88
N ASP A 110 16.21 5.30 -17.09
CA ASP A 110 16.32 6.01 -18.37
C ASP A 110 15.54 5.33 -19.51
N GLY A 111 14.31 4.90 -19.23
CA GLY A 111 13.48 4.24 -20.21
C GLY A 111 13.88 2.80 -20.56
N ALA A 112 14.77 2.18 -19.79
CA ALA A 112 15.18 0.79 -19.99
C ALA A 112 13.98 -0.15 -19.94
N LYS A 113 14.01 -1.22 -20.75
CA LYS A 113 13.05 -2.31 -20.72
C LYS A 113 13.79 -3.57 -20.27
N VAL A 114 13.53 -4.00 -19.04
CA VAL A 114 14.26 -5.10 -18.41
C VAL A 114 13.30 -6.25 -18.14
N ASP A 115 13.63 -7.42 -18.68
CA ASP A 115 12.98 -8.69 -18.33
C ASP A 115 13.93 -9.49 -17.44
N ILE A 116 13.50 -9.86 -16.23
CA ILE A 116 14.19 -10.82 -15.35
C ILE A 116 13.41 -12.13 -15.42
N ARG A 117 14.07 -13.25 -15.70
CA ARG A 117 13.44 -14.56 -15.88
C ARG A 117 14.13 -15.62 -15.05
N GLY A 118 13.42 -16.15 -14.06
CA GLY A 118 13.99 -17.07 -13.08
C GLY A 118 15.01 -16.41 -12.17
N GLY A 119 15.71 -17.22 -11.39
CA GLY A 119 16.78 -16.80 -10.52
C GLY A 119 16.32 -16.23 -9.17
N GLU A 120 17.30 -15.75 -8.41
CA GLU A 120 17.14 -15.25 -7.06
C GLU A 120 17.89 -13.93 -6.88
N ILE A 121 17.21 -12.97 -6.26
CA ILE A 121 17.82 -11.69 -5.86
C ILE A 121 17.55 -11.51 -4.37
N GLU A 122 18.60 -11.58 -3.57
CA GLU A 122 18.56 -11.38 -2.13
C GLU A 122 19.39 -10.18 -1.72
N THR A 123 18.83 -9.32 -0.89
CA THR A 123 19.56 -8.20 -0.29
C THR A 123 19.43 -8.20 1.22
N ARG A 124 20.54 -7.87 1.93
CA ARG A 124 20.63 -7.76 3.39
C ARG A 124 21.31 -6.45 3.77
N GLY A 125 20.57 -5.57 4.40
CA GLY A 125 21.08 -4.25 4.83
C GLY A 125 20.00 -3.19 4.80
N ALA A 126 20.25 -2.07 5.48
CA ALA A 126 19.32 -0.96 5.50
C ALA A 126 19.16 -0.37 4.09
N THR A 127 17.93 -0.19 3.65
CA THR A 127 17.55 0.41 2.36
C THR A 127 18.16 -0.23 1.10
N ARG A 128 18.43 -1.54 1.16
CA ARG A 128 18.78 -2.31 -0.04
C ARG A 128 17.52 -2.92 -0.63
N SER A 129 17.20 -2.57 -1.86
CA SER A 129 16.09 -3.18 -2.61
C SER A 129 16.58 -4.31 -3.51
N ALA A 130 15.75 -5.33 -3.71
CA ALA A 130 16.06 -6.37 -4.70
C ALA A 130 15.96 -5.77 -6.12
N THR A 131 14.93 -4.98 -6.38
CA THR A 131 14.74 -4.33 -7.69
C THR A 131 14.20 -2.90 -7.54
N ILE A 132 14.62 -2.01 -8.43
CA ILE A 132 14.08 -0.66 -8.58
C ILE A 132 13.85 -0.35 -10.06
N ALA A 133 12.73 0.29 -10.38
CA ALA A 133 12.45 0.86 -11.68
C ALA A 133 12.17 2.36 -11.52
N THR A 134 12.84 3.21 -12.31
CA THR A 134 12.66 4.66 -12.25
C THR A 134 12.97 5.33 -13.60
N THR A 135 12.72 6.63 -13.72
CA THR A 135 13.03 7.43 -14.92
C THR A 135 12.49 6.82 -16.21
N GLY A 136 11.21 6.43 -16.20
CA GLY A 136 10.52 5.91 -17.38
C GLY A 136 10.81 4.44 -17.72
N ALA A 137 11.48 3.70 -16.85
CA ALA A 137 11.82 2.30 -17.10
C ALA A 137 10.61 1.37 -16.99
N THR A 138 10.65 0.26 -17.72
CA THR A 138 9.73 -0.87 -17.60
C THR A 138 10.49 -2.09 -17.11
N LEU A 139 10.09 -2.64 -15.96
CA LEU A 139 10.65 -3.86 -15.38
C LEU A 139 9.61 -4.98 -15.41
N LYS A 140 9.98 -6.15 -15.93
CA LYS A 140 9.16 -7.36 -15.87
C LYS A 140 9.95 -8.49 -15.20
N VAL A 141 9.35 -9.13 -14.21
CA VAL A 141 9.97 -10.22 -13.46
C VAL A 141 9.10 -11.46 -13.58
N PHE A 142 9.70 -12.57 -13.97
CA PHE A 142 9.01 -13.83 -14.20
C PHE A 142 9.65 -14.96 -13.39
N ASP A 143 8.81 -15.72 -12.68
CA ASP A 143 9.20 -16.98 -12.01
C ASP A 143 10.48 -16.86 -11.15
N SER A 144 10.63 -15.70 -10.48
CA SER A 144 11.83 -15.33 -9.75
C SER A 144 11.56 -15.22 -8.26
N ARG A 145 12.60 -15.39 -7.46
CA ARG A 145 12.57 -15.14 -6.03
C ARG A 145 13.25 -13.82 -5.71
N LEU A 146 12.52 -12.91 -5.05
CA LEU A 146 13.02 -11.63 -4.59
C LEU A 146 12.90 -11.55 -3.07
N SER A 147 13.99 -11.32 -2.37
CA SER A 147 13.97 -11.22 -0.91
C SER A 147 14.82 -10.08 -0.38
N THR A 148 14.29 -9.38 0.62
CA THR A 148 15.01 -8.32 1.31
C THR A 148 14.95 -8.48 2.81
N HIS A 149 16.11 -8.25 3.42
CA HIS A 149 16.30 -8.27 4.85
C HIS A 149 16.90 -6.93 5.28
N GLY A 150 16.35 -6.36 6.34
CA GLY A 150 16.87 -5.12 6.89
C GLY A 150 18.27 -5.27 7.50
N GLY A 151 18.80 -4.19 8.00
CA GLY A 151 20.08 -4.13 8.66
C GLY A 151 20.17 -2.95 9.64
N PRO A 152 21.32 -2.76 10.31
CA PRO A 152 21.51 -1.62 11.17
C PRO A 152 21.49 -0.32 10.35
N LEU A 153 20.78 0.68 10.86
CA LEU A 153 20.85 2.03 10.34
C LEU A 153 22.23 2.63 10.66
N PRO A 154 22.79 3.47 9.79
CA PRO A 154 24.04 4.15 10.10
C PRO A 154 23.92 5.07 11.32
N ASP A 155 24.99 5.20 12.09
CA ASP A 155 25.02 6.05 13.31
C ASP A 155 24.71 7.53 13.03
N TRP A 156 24.95 7.98 11.81
CA TRP A 156 24.68 9.36 11.37
C TRP A 156 23.24 9.58 10.92
N TYR A 157 22.43 8.52 10.80
CA TYR A 157 21.05 8.66 10.30
C TYR A 157 20.14 9.34 11.33
N GLU A 158 19.44 10.37 10.90
CA GLU A 158 18.36 11.00 11.63
C GLU A 158 17.04 10.71 10.92
N PRO A 159 15.98 10.27 11.64
CA PRO A 159 14.68 10.02 11.04
C PRO A 159 14.14 11.24 10.30
N VAL A 160 13.71 11.04 9.06
CA VAL A 160 13.18 12.10 8.19
C VAL A 160 12.04 11.53 7.35
N ILE A 161 11.04 12.35 7.00
CA ILE A 161 10.02 12.02 6.00
C ILE A 161 10.42 12.66 4.68
N GLY A 162 10.52 11.82 3.63
CA GLY A 162 10.88 12.25 2.27
C GLY A 162 12.24 11.74 1.82
N PRO A 163 12.86 12.48 0.88
CA PRO A 163 14.04 12.02 0.13
C PRO A 163 15.24 11.73 0.99
N GLY A 164 15.51 11.13 1.82
CA GLY A 164 16.64 10.83 2.71
C GLY A 164 16.27 9.77 3.74
N MET A 165 15.01 9.35 3.74
CA MET A 165 14.55 8.35 4.69
C MET A 165 15.23 7.01 4.47
N MET A 166 15.48 6.31 5.57
CA MET A 166 16.02 4.96 5.60
C MET A 166 15.12 4.02 6.43
N GLU A 167 13.98 4.51 6.87
CA GLU A 167 12.94 3.78 7.57
C GLU A 167 11.58 4.41 7.25
N PRO A 168 10.47 3.69 7.44
CA PRO A 168 9.15 4.23 7.11
C PRO A 168 8.84 5.48 7.94
N PRO A 169 8.10 6.42 7.35
CA PRO A 169 7.59 7.56 8.10
C PRO A 169 6.80 7.11 9.33
N TYR A 170 7.11 7.68 10.51
CA TYR A 170 6.47 7.30 11.77
C TYR A 170 4.92 7.34 11.74
N PRO A 171 4.28 8.24 10.96
CA PRO A 171 2.82 8.30 10.93
C PRO A 171 2.14 7.06 10.35
N LEU A 172 2.86 6.27 9.59
CA LEU A 172 2.34 5.02 9.04
C LEU A 172 2.27 3.89 10.08
N GLY A 173 2.94 4.04 11.23
CA GLY A 173 2.98 3.03 12.26
C GLY A 173 3.73 1.75 11.87
N LEU A 174 4.62 1.86 10.90
CA LEU A 174 5.40 0.77 10.35
C LEU A 174 6.80 0.69 10.96
N GLY A 175 7.53 -0.39 10.65
CA GLY A 175 8.91 -0.60 11.11
C GLY A 175 9.77 -1.28 10.05
N GLY A 176 11.07 -1.39 10.35
CA GLY A 176 12.04 -1.96 9.42
C GLY A 176 12.68 -0.92 8.51
N ASN A 177 13.52 -1.38 7.60
CA ASN A 177 14.30 -0.51 6.72
C ASN A 177 14.67 -1.19 5.40
N CYS A 178 13.77 -2.00 4.84
CA CYS A 178 13.98 -2.64 3.55
C CYS A 178 12.69 -2.63 2.71
N ARG A 179 12.82 -2.40 1.41
CA ARG A 179 11.77 -2.54 0.40
C ARG A 179 12.24 -3.52 -0.67
N THR A 180 11.43 -4.53 -0.98
CA THR A 180 11.84 -5.52 -1.97
C THR A 180 11.81 -4.95 -3.38
N HIS A 181 10.76 -4.18 -3.68
CA HIS A 181 10.66 -3.45 -4.94
C HIS A 181 10.19 -2.03 -4.74
N LEU A 182 10.75 -1.10 -5.52
CA LEU A 182 10.32 0.29 -5.59
C LEU A 182 10.21 0.76 -7.04
N SER A 183 9.01 1.21 -7.43
CA SER A 183 8.76 1.89 -8.70
C SER A 183 8.61 3.37 -8.48
N MET A 184 9.30 4.19 -9.28
CA MET A 184 9.25 5.65 -9.19
C MET A 184 9.22 6.27 -10.60
N ASP A 185 8.84 7.53 -10.66
CA ASP A 185 9.17 8.45 -11.75
C ASP A 185 8.87 7.90 -13.17
N ASN A 186 7.60 7.83 -13.51
CA ASN A 186 7.08 7.36 -14.80
C ASN A 186 7.44 5.90 -15.15
N SER A 187 7.68 5.05 -14.16
CA SER A 187 8.04 3.65 -14.39
C SER A 187 6.85 2.70 -14.31
N GLU A 188 7.04 1.54 -14.90
CA GLU A 188 6.10 0.42 -14.85
C GLU A 188 6.81 -0.85 -14.40
N SER A 189 6.19 -1.60 -13.48
CA SER A 189 6.74 -2.85 -12.98
C SER A 189 5.70 -3.96 -12.97
N TYR A 190 6.10 -5.14 -13.44
CA TYR A 190 5.23 -6.30 -13.57
C TYR A 190 5.90 -7.54 -13.01
N PHE A 191 5.18 -8.29 -12.17
CA PHE A 191 5.64 -9.53 -11.55
C PHE A 191 4.69 -10.67 -11.92
N TYR A 192 5.24 -11.80 -12.39
CA TYR A 192 4.48 -12.97 -12.80
C TYR A 192 5.06 -14.23 -12.18
N GLY A 193 4.27 -14.96 -11.38
CA GLY A 193 4.71 -16.21 -10.75
C GLY A 193 5.86 -16.06 -9.77
N CYS A 194 6.01 -14.88 -9.15
CA CYS A 194 7.14 -14.57 -8.29
C CYS A 194 6.89 -14.93 -6.82
N ASP A 195 7.98 -15.27 -6.11
CA ASP A 195 8.01 -15.34 -4.65
C ASP A 195 8.71 -14.09 -4.11
N ILE A 196 7.95 -13.19 -3.48
CA ILE A 196 8.41 -11.87 -3.05
C ILE A 196 8.35 -11.79 -1.53
N PHE A 197 9.51 -11.58 -0.91
CA PHE A 197 9.64 -11.54 0.54
C PHE A 197 10.29 -10.23 1.00
N ALA A 198 9.71 -9.62 2.03
CA ALA A 198 10.31 -8.56 2.81
C ALA A 198 10.33 -8.92 4.30
N GLU A 199 11.45 -8.71 4.97
CA GLU A 199 11.53 -8.93 6.42
C GLU A 199 10.64 -7.96 7.18
N ALA A 200 10.60 -6.68 6.75
CA ALA A 200 9.74 -5.64 7.30
C ALA A 200 9.65 -4.45 6.33
N TRP A 201 8.88 -3.41 6.68
CA TRP A 201 8.55 -2.22 5.90
C TRP A 201 7.75 -2.54 4.63
N ALA A 202 8.39 -3.12 3.57
CA ALA A 202 7.68 -3.15 2.31
C ALA A 202 8.05 -4.30 1.37
N ALA A 203 7.06 -4.91 0.77
CA ALA A 203 7.28 -5.80 -0.38
C ALA A 203 7.26 -5.02 -1.70
N LEU A 204 6.14 -4.44 -2.08
CA LEU A 204 5.95 -3.73 -3.35
C LEU A 204 5.56 -2.28 -3.09
N SER A 205 6.39 -1.36 -3.52
CA SER A 205 6.20 0.08 -3.27
C SER A 205 6.16 0.87 -4.55
N THR A 206 5.35 1.91 -4.55
CA THR A 206 5.41 2.99 -5.54
C THR A 206 5.69 4.31 -4.86
N ASP A 207 6.32 5.23 -5.58
CA ASP A 207 6.51 6.62 -5.15
C ASP A 207 6.45 7.55 -6.36
N SER A 208 5.57 8.54 -6.30
CA SER A 208 5.31 9.38 -7.45
C SER A 208 6.19 10.61 -7.46
N SER A 209 7.44 10.56 -7.51
CA SER A 209 8.27 11.77 -7.65
C SER A 209 7.81 12.78 -8.75
N GLY A 210 6.53 12.72 -9.12
CA GLY A 210 5.83 13.63 -10.01
C GLY A 210 5.33 13.05 -11.33
N GLY A 211 5.31 11.73 -11.49
CA GLY A 211 4.89 11.07 -12.72
C GLY A 211 3.93 9.90 -12.52
N TYR A 212 3.50 9.31 -13.62
CA TYR A 212 2.70 8.09 -13.63
C TYR A 212 3.54 6.89 -13.20
N VAL A 213 3.07 6.13 -12.24
CA VAL A 213 3.71 4.88 -11.80
C VAL A 213 2.69 3.75 -11.80
N TYR A 214 3.04 2.64 -12.43
CA TYR A 214 2.21 1.45 -12.48
C TYR A 214 2.95 0.22 -11.96
N LEU A 215 2.30 -0.53 -11.07
CA LEU A 215 2.83 -1.76 -10.50
C LEU A 215 1.77 -2.84 -10.54
N GLU A 216 2.12 -4.02 -11.08
CA GLU A 216 1.21 -5.14 -11.16
C GLU A 216 1.91 -6.45 -10.78
N ALA A 217 1.24 -7.27 -9.96
CA ALA A 217 1.68 -8.63 -9.68
C ALA A 217 0.56 -9.64 -9.99
N ASN A 218 0.96 -10.73 -10.63
CA ASN A 218 0.06 -11.79 -11.08
C ASN A 218 0.60 -13.15 -10.60
N ASP A 219 -0.30 -14.01 -10.13
CA ASP A 219 0.01 -15.41 -9.78
C ASP A 219 1.21 -15.53 -8.83
N SER A 220 1.38 -14.54 -7.95
CA SER A 220 2.57 -14.39 -7.12
C SER A 220 2.26 -14.57 -5.62
N ARG A 221 3.27 -15.04 -4.87
CA ARG A 221 3.23 -15.04 -3.41
C ARG A 221 4.01 -13.86 -2.89
N ILE A 222 3.39 -13.07 -1.99
CA ILE A 222 3.99 -11.86 -1.45
C ILE A 222 3.90 -11.89 0.08
N THR A 223 5.04 -11.88 0.74
CA THR A 223 5.12 -12.00 2.20
C THR A 223 5.90 -10.83 2.80
N VAL A 224 5.31 -10.19 3.81
CA VAL A 224 6.00 -9.25 4.70
C VAL A 224 5.97 -9.81 6.11
N ASN A 225 7.11 -10.30 6.60
CA ASN A 225 7.16 -11.06 7.85
C ASN A 225 6.94 -10.18 9.09
N GLY A 226 7.52 -8.98 9.11
CA GLY A 226 7.46 -8.04 10.24
C GLY A 226 6.42 -6.94 10.05
N ASN A 227 6.62 -5.84 10.77
CA ASN A 227 5.76 -4.67 10.72
C ASN A 227 5.93 -3.92 9.39
N GLY A 228 5.02 -4.13 8.45
CA GLY A 228 5.10 -3.53 7.11
C GLY A 228 3.84 -3.72 6.28
N TYR A 229 3.96 -3.47 4.98
CA TYR A 229 2.87 -3.58 4.01
C TYR A 229 3.24 -4.44 2.80
N VAL A 230 2.22 -5.06 2.22
CA VAL A 230 2.37 -5.80 0.95
C VAL A 230 2.50 -4.83 -0.22
N VAL A 231 1.62 -3.82 -0.31
CA VAL A 231 1.63 -2.82 -1.36
C VAL A 231 1.49 -1.40 -0.81
N TYR A 232 2.15 -0.44 -1.48
CA TYR A 232 1.94 0.98 -1.26
C TYR A 232 1.64 1.66 -2.59
N ALA A 233 0.51 2.35 -2.66
CA ALA A 233 0.14 3.20 -3.77
C ALA A 233 0.23 4.66 -3.33
N ASP A 234 1.32 5.31 -3.69
CA ASP A 234 1.54 6.74 -3.47
C ASP A 234 0.67 7.59 -4.38
N ASN A 235 0.54 8.86 -4.04
CA ASN A 235 -0.30 9.82 -4.77
C ASN A 235 -0.03 9.78 -6.29
N GLY A 236 -1.07 9.50 -7.08
CA GLY A 236 -0.97 9.35 -8.54
C GLY A 236 -0.48 7.98 -9.03
N CYS A 237 -0.17 7.05 -8.14
CA CYS A 237 0.29 5.71 -8.49
C CYS A 237 -0.84 4.69 -8.58
N HIS A 238 -0.60 3.61 -9.34
CA HIS A 238 -1.56 2.54 -9.55
C HIS A 238 -0.95 1.18 -9.22
N VAL A 239 -1.60 0.42 -8.35
CA VAL A 239 -1.17 -0.92 -7.95
C VAL A 239 -2.26 -1.95 -8.22
N VAL A 240 -1.89 -3.07 -8.83
CA VAL A 240 -2.80 -4.15 -9.18
C VAL A 240 -2.24 -5.50 -8.71
N LEU A 241 -3.03 -6.27 -7.97
CA LEU A 241 -2.73 -7.67 -7.65
C LEU A 241 -3.81 -8.58 -8.23
N ASN A 242 -3.40 -9.59 -8.98
CA ASN A 242 -4.31 -10.58 -9.56
C ASN A 242 -3.87 -11.99 -9.16
N ARG A 243 -4.76 -12.81 -8.62
CA ARG A 243 -4.51 -14.22 -8.24
C ARG A 243 -3.26 -14.39 -7.38
N CYS A 244 -3.08 -13.47 -6.43
CA CYS A 244 -1.93 -13.48 -5.53
C CYS A 244 -2.31 -14.05 -4.15
N GLU A 245 -1.34 -14.70 -3.53
CA GLU A 245 -1.38 -15.07 -2.12
C GLU A 245 -0.54 -14.07 -1.32
N ILE A 246 -1.15 -13.40 -0.35
CA ILE A 246 -0.48 -12.32 0.38
C ILE A 246 -0.49 -12.54 1.90
N SER A 247 0.59 -12.18 2.57
CA SER A 247 0.62 -12.15 4.02
C SER A 247 1.42 -10.96 4.54
N SER A 248 0.97 -10.38 5.66
CA SER A 248 1.67 -9.27 6.30
C SER A 248 1.65 -9.36 7.82
N GLY A 249 2.78 -8.99 8.43
CA GLY A 249 2.85 -8.77 9.87
C GLY A 249 2.10 -7.51 10.33
N ASN A 250 1.64 -6.65 9.41
CA ASN A 250 0.80 -5.50 9.75
C ASN A 250 -0.29 -5.25 8.69
N VAL A 251 0.01 -4.62 7.54
CA VAL A 251 -1.00 -4.06 6.61
C VAL A 251 -0.93 -4.75 5.24
N PHE A 252 -2.04 -4.96 4.57
CA PHE A 252 -2.01 -5.38 3.16
C PHE A 252 -1.60 -4.22 2.26
N GLY A 253 -2.25 -3.08 2.43
CA GLY A 253 -2.04 -1.95 1.53
C GLY A 253 -2.13 -0.59 2.20
N ILE A 254 -1.36 0.33 1.66
CA ILE A 254 -1.46 1.75 2.00
C ILE A 254 -1.83 2.50 0.72
N GLN A 255 -2.86 3.32 0.82
CA GLN A 255 -3.35 4.17 -0.26
C GLN A 255 -3.20 5.63 0.15
N ASP A 256 -2.49 6.44 -0.64
CA ASP A 256 -2.38 7.87 -0.44
C ASP A 256 -2.98 8.66 -1.62
N GLY A 257 -3.74 9.68 -1.28
CA GLY A 257 -4.28 10.66 -2.21
C GLY A 257 -5.13 10.08 -3.34
N ASN A 258 -4.84 10.46 -4.58
CA ASN A 258 -5.56 10.02 -5.77
C ASN A 258 -5.05 8.70 -6.37
N SER A 259 -4.30 7.94 -5.60
CA SER A 259 -3.80 6.64 -6.05
C SER A 259 -4.89 5.58 -6.16
N SER A 260 -4.55 4.46 -6.78
CA SER A 260 -5.47 3.32 -6.87
C SER A 260 -4.84 1.99 -6.50
N ILE A 261 -5.59 1.18 -5.75
CA ILE A 261 -5.27 -0.23 -5.47
C ILE A 261 -6.41 -1.09 -6.04
N ARG A 262 -6.03 -2.12 -6.79
CA ARG A 262 -6.97 -3.12 -7.29
C ARG A 262 -6.52 -4.52 -6.94
N PHE A 263 -7.35 -5.27 -6.22
CA PHE A 263 -7.16 -6.68 -5.93
C PHE A 263 -8.23 -7.51 -6.63
N ARG A 264 -7.81 -8.54 -7.32
CA ARG A 264 -8.71 -9.51 -7.95
C ARG A 264 -8.23 -10.93 -7.67
N GLU A 265 -9.12 -11.77 -7.14
CA GLU A 265 -8.80 -13.15 -6.79
C GLU A 265 -7.57 -13.25 -5.85
N VAL A 266 -7.49 -12.32 -4.88
CA VAL A 266 -6.39 -12.26 -3.91
C VAL A 266 -6.84 -12.89 -2.61
N ALA A 267 -5.99 -13.74 -2.05
CA ALA A 267 -6.21 -14.36 -0.74
C ALA A 267 -5.09 -14.02 0.23
N GLY A 268 -5.43 -13.83 1.53
CA GLY A 268 -4.37 -13.58 2.51
C GLY A 268 -4.82 -13.15 3.89
N ALA A 269 -3.81 -12.99 4.77
CA ALA A 269 -4.02 -12.56 6.14
C ALA A 269 -3.00 -11.50 6.58
N CYS A 270 -3.43 -10.54 7.42
CA CYS A 270 -2.56 -9.56 8.06
C CYS A 270 -2.88 -9.41 9.55
N ARG A 271 -1.85 -9.01 10.34
CA ARG A 271 -1.95 -8.87 11.79
C ARG A 271 -2.39 -7.48 12.26
N GLY A 272 -2.48 -6.52 11.38
CA GLY A 272 -2.98 -5.18 11.67
C GLY A 272 -4.30 -4.91 10.95
N TYR A 273 -4.39 -3.79 10.25
CA TYR A 273 -5.55 -3.49 9.42
C TYR A 273 -5.31 -3.93 7.97
N GLY A 274 -6.40 -4.19 7.25
CA GLY A 274 -6.28 -4.55 5.85
C GLY A 274 -5.68 -3.41 5.02
N PHE A 275 -6.32 -2.24 5.04
CA PHE A 275 -5.86 -1.07 4.31
C PHE A 275 -5.81 0.17 5.20
N LEU A 276 -4.68 0.88 5.15
CA LEU A 276 -4.54 2.24 5.64
C LEU A 276 -4.75 3.21 4.48
N ILE A 277 -5.73 4.09 4.62
CA ILE A 277 -6.15 5.01 3.57
C ILE A 277 -6.04 6.43 4.14
N HIS A 278 -5.22 7.25 3.50
CA HIS A 278 -4.98 8.62 3.97
C HIS A 278 -4.72 9.58 2.81
N GLY A 279 -4.78 10.87 3.07
CA GLY A 279 -4.53 11.91 2.10
C GLY A 279 -3.36 12.80 2.51
N GLY A 280 -2.27 12.21 2.99
CA GLY A 280 -1.18 12.93 3.64
C GLY A 280 -0.52 14.00 2.79
N MET A 281 -0.18 13.68 1.55
CA MET A 281 0.52 14.57 0.62
C MET A 281 -0.38 15.13 -0.48
N SER A 282 -1.63 14.68 -0.55
CA SER A 282 -2.57 14.94 -1.64
C SER A 282 -3.29 16.28 -1.52
N ASP A 283 -3.85 16.73 -2.64
CA ASP A 283 -4.78 17.84 -2.68
C ASP A 283 -6.17 17.45 -2.17
N LEU A 284 -6.94 18.43 -1.72
CA LEU A 284 -8.32 18.24 -1.23
C LEU A 284 -9.28 17.63 -2.24
N LYS A 285 -8.95 17.74 -3.51
CA LYS A 285 -9.76 17.23 -4.62
C LYS A 285 -9.42 15.80 -4.98
N ASP A 286 -8.32 15.30 -4.43
CA ASP A 286 -7.84 13.97 -4.74
C ASP A 286 -8.77 12.92 -4.16
N ILE A 287 -9.15 11.97 -4.97
CA ILE A 287 -10.01 10.85 -4.60
C ILE A 287 -9.26 9.57 -4.89
N GLY A 288 -8.91 8.86 -3.81
CA GLY A 288 -8.32 7.55 -3.90
C GLY A 288 -9.33 6.48 -4.34
N THR A 289 -8.85 5.37 -4.86
CA THR A 289 -9.73 4.25 -5.19
C THR A 289 -9.18 2.93 -4.71
N ILE A 290 -10.02 2.10 -4.09
CA ILE A 290 -9.73 0.69 -3.83
C ILE A 290 -10.84 -0.15 -4.44
N ARG A 291 -10.44 -1.13 -5.26
CA ARG A 291 -11.36 -2.08 -5.91
C ARG A 291 -10.96 -3.49 -5.54
N MET A 292 -11.87 -4.25 -4.96
CA MET A 292 -11.65 -5.65 -4.61
C MET A 292 -12.74 -6.51 -5.23
N THR A 293 -12.34 -7.59 -5.88
CA THR A 293 -13.28 -8.53 -6.50
C THR A 293 -12.79 -9.96 -6.30
N ASP A 294 -13.69 -10.85 -5.87
CA ASP A 294 -13.42 -12.28 -5.70
C ASP A 294 -12.24 -12.57 -4.75
N CYS A 295 -12.09 -11.76 -3.68
CA CYS A 295 -11.00 -11.86 -2.72
C CYS A 295 -11.43 -12.64 -1.45
N ASP A 296 -10.45 -13.27 -0.75
CA ASP A 296 -10.62 -13.84 0.61
C ASP A 296 -9.55 -13.25 1.53
N LEU A 297 -9.89 -12.22 2.30
CA LEU A 297 -8.95 -11.45 3.11
C LEU A 297 -9.33 -11.46 4.59
N GLN A 298 -8.31 -11.66 5.44
CA GLN A 298 -8.44 -11.65 6.88
C GLN A 298 -7.52 -10.59 7.48
N SER A 299 -8.04 -9.80 8.45
CA SER A 299 -7.26 -8.84 9.26
C SER A 299 -7.56 -8.99 10.74
N ASP A 300 -6.58 -8.69 11.60
CA ASP A 300 -6.84 -8.66 13.05
C ASP A 300 -7.53 -7.35 13.46
N GLY A 301 -7.21 -6.24 12.80
CA GLY A 301 -7.88 -4.95 12.95
C GLY A 301 -8.94 -4.67 11.88
N PRO A 302 -9.36 -3.40 11.71
CA PRO A 302 -10.27 -2.99 10.66
C PRO A 302 -9.76 -3.37 9.26
N MET A 303 -10.67 -3.83 8.37
CA MET A 303 -10.26 -4.07 6.98
C MET A 303 -9.93 -2.75 6.27
N PHE A 304 -10.70 -1.71 6.50
CA PHE A 304 -10.47 -0.39 5.93
C PHE A 304 -10.38 0.65 7.03
N ARG A 305 -9.23 1.28 7.18
CA ARG A 305 -9.01 2.42 8.08
C ARG A 305 -8.75 3.67 7.26
N CYS A 306 -9.72 4.59 7.27
CA CYS A 306 -9.68 5.85 6.53
C CYS A 306 -9.35 7.00 7.50
N LYS A 307 -8.28 7.75 7.23
CA LYS A 307 -7.85 8.87 8.06
C LYS A 307 -7.97 10.18 7.28
N SER A 308 -9.00 10.98 7.54
CA SER A 308 -9.23 12.32 6.93
C SER A 308 -9.00 12.37 5.42
N THR A 309 -9.60 11.44 4.68
CA THR A 309 -9.35 11.26 3.25
C THR A 309 -10.64 11.22 2.42
N ASN A 310 -10.49 11.42 1.11
CA ASN A 310 -11.55 11.13 0.14
C ASN A 310 -11.19 9.85 -0.61
N VAL A 311 -12.11 8.90 -0.60
CA VAL A 311 -11.86 7.59 -1.23
C VAL A 311 -13.14 6.95 -1.73
N ASP A 312 -13.04 6.22 -2.83
CA ASP A 312 -14.06 5.37 -3.38
C ASP A 312 -13.65 3.90 -3.21
N LEU A 313 -14.30 3.22 -2.28
CA LEU A 313 -14.10 1.81 -1.96
C LEU A 313 -15.21 0.98 -2.63
N TYR A 314 -14.82 0.02 -3.44
CA TYR A 314 -15.74 -0.94 -4.04
C TYR A 314 -15.28 -2.37 -3.80
N VAL A 315 -16.11 -3.15 -3.13
CA VAL A 315 -15.83 -4.54 -2.78
C VAL A 315 -16.96 -5.41 -3.29
N LYS A 316 -16.62 -6.41 -4.09
CA LYS A 316 -17.60 -7.29 -4.71
C LYS A 316 -17.22 -8.75 -4.54
N ASN A 317 -18.26 -9.58 -4.27
CA ASN A 317 -18.16 -11.04 -4.26
C ASN A 317 -16.91 -11.55 -3.49
N SER A 318 -16.62 -10.94 -2.36
CA SER A 318 -15.41 -11.20 -1.59
C SER A 318 -15.74 -11.62 -0.17
N LYS A 319 -14.86 -12.39 0.44
CA LYS A 319 -14.96 -12.73 1.85
C LYS A 319 -14.00 -11.84 2.64
N ILE A 320 -14.55 -11.15 3.64
CA ILE A 320 -13.81 -10.30 4.56
C ILE A 320 -14.01 -10.83 5.98
N THR A 321 -12.90 -11.10 6.66
CA THR A 321 -12.90 -11.50 8.07
C THR A 321 -12.06 -10.54 8.88
N CYS A 322 -12.65 -9.92 9.91
CA CYS A 322 -11.94 -9.02 10.81
C CYS A 322 -12.02 -9.56 12.23
N SER A 323 -10.91 -10.08 12.78
CA SER A 323 -10.89 -10.67 14.14
C SER A 323 -11.27 -9.65 15.21
N GLY A 324 -10.92 -8.37 15.00
CA GLY A 324 -11.34 -7.25 15.85
C GLY A 324 -12.79 -6.76 15.65
N GLY A 325 -13.56 -7.41 14.77
CA GLY A 325 -14.97 -7.13 14.55
C GLY A 325 -15.29 -5.84 13.81
N THR A 326 -14.33 -5.10 13.29
CA THR A 326 -14.58 -3.84 12.56
C THR A 326 -14.20 -4.00 11.09
N ILE A 327 -15.14 -3.73 10.19
CA ILE A 327 -14.90 -3.78 8.73
C ILE A 327 -14.39 -2.43 8.23
N LEU A 328 -15.08 -1.35 8.59
CA LEU A 328 -14.77 0.01 8.19
C LEU A 328 -14.58 0.90 9.43
N GLU A 329 -13.50 1.65 9.45
CA GLU A 329 -13.25 2.69 10.42
C GLU A 329 -12.88 3.98 9.69
N THR A 330 -13.68 5.04 9.87
CA THR A 330 -13.31 6.38 9.39
C THR A 330 -13.07 7.26 10.60
N MET A 331 -11.95 7.96 10.60
CA MET A 331 -11.52 8.75 11.73
C MET A 331 -10.78 10.02 11.29
N LEU A 332 -10.78 11.00 12.18
CA LEU A 332 -9.90 12.13 12.03
C LEU A 332 -8.44 11.66 12.10
N THR A 333 -7.58 12.16 11.23
CA THR A 333 -6.16 11.81 11.32
C THR A 333 -5.59 12.23 12.68
N ASP A 334 -4.88 11.32 13.30
CA ASP A 334 -4.19 11.50 14.58
C ASP A 334 -2.73 11.95 14.39
N ASP A 335 -2.36 12.30 13.17
CA ASP A 335 -1.00 12.63 12.78
C ASP A 335 -0.87 14.11 12.38
N ASP A 336 -0.04 14.83 13.12
CA ASP A 336 0.19 16.25 12.89
C ASP A 336 0.93 16.54 11.57
N HIS A 337 1.72 15.59 11.06
CA HIS A 337 2.40 15.72 9.77
C HIS A 337 1.40 15.74 8.61
N TYR A 338 0.39 14.88 8.67
CA TYR A 338 -0.70 14.80 7.70
C TYR A 338 -1.92 15.63 8.10
N ALA A 339 -1.87 16.35 9.21
CA ALA A 339 -2.97 17.17 9.72
C ALA A 339 -3.37 18.32 8.81
N ARG A 340 -2.56 18.69 7.84
CA ARG A 340 -2.89 19.73 6.85
C ARG A 340 -4.15 19.40 6.05
N ASN A 341 -4.53 18.17 5.94
CA ASN A 341 -5.77 17.73 5.30
C ASN A 341 -6.95 17.65 6.28
N ARG A 342 -6.71 17.82 7.57
CA ARG A 342 -7.70 17.72 8.64
C ARG A 342 -8.81 18.75 8.54
N THR A 343 -8.47 20.00 8.24
CA THR A 343 -9.41 21.15 8.23
C THR A 343 -9.82 21.58 6.85
N ARG A 344 -9.40 20.90 5.82
CA ARG A 344 -9.64 21.29 4.45
C ARG A 344 -10.77 20.47 3.85
N GLY A 345 -11.68 21.14 3.15
CA GLY A 345 -12.68 20.51 2.29
C GLY A 345 -13.65 19.62 3.05
N MET A 346 -14.05 20.04 4.22
CA MET A 346 -15.27 19.52 4.85
C MET A 346 -16.32 19.46 3.77
N ASP A 347 -16.83 18.28 3.45
CA ASP A 347 -18.01 18.06 2.67
C ASP A 347 -17.93 17.68 1.20
N GLN A 348 -16.79 17.65 0.54
CA GLN A 348 -16.90 17.54 -0.92
C GLN A 348 -17.13 16.11 -1.38
N TYR A 349 -16.37 15.12 -0.94
CA TYR A 349 -16.53 13.74 -1.37
C TYR A 349 -16.64 12.79 -0.18
N GLY A 350 -15.64 12.79 0.69
CA GLY A 350 -15.54 11.91 1.84
C GLY A 350 -15.26 10.46 1.45
N VAL A 351 -15.77 9.53 2.26
CA VAL A 351 -15.57 8.10 2.07
C VAL A 351 -16.83 7.52 1.43
N GLN A 352 -16.71 7.03 0.21
CA GLN A 352 -17.78 6.32 -0.52
C GLN A 352 -17.47 4.85 -0.50
N VAL A 353 -18.36 4.02 0.05
CA VAL A 353 -18.16 2.58 0.15
C VAL A 353 -19.33 1.85 -0.50
N THR A 354 -19.03 0.93 -1.39
CA THR A 354 -20.00 0.00 -1.94
C THR A 354 -19.57 -1.43 -1.66
N PHE A 355 -20.43 -2.19 -0.99
CA PHE A 355 -20.32 -3.62 -0.86
C PHE A 355 -21.40 -4.28 -1.74
N GLU A 356 -20.96 -5.08 -2.71
CA GLU A 356 -21.84 -5.76 -3.65
C GLU A 356 -21.69 -7.27 -3.56
N LYS A 357 -22.79 -7.98 -3.40
CA LYS A 357 -22.85 -9.46 -3.31
C LYS A 357 -21.96 -10.01 -2.18
N MET A 358 -22.14 -9.45 -0.97
CA MET A 358 -21.34 -9.76 0.21
C MET A 358 -22.19 -10.33 1.34
N GLU A 359 -21.57 -11.17 2.15
CA GLU A 359 -22.05 -11.50 3.49
C GLU A 359 -21.05 -10.92 4.51
N LEU A 360 -21.46 -9.87 5.20
CA LEU A 360 -20.59 -9.11 6.08
C LEU A 360 -20.95 -9.35 7.55
N GLN A 361 -19.93 -9.62 8.37
CA GLN A 361 -20.05 -9.68 9.82
C GLN A 361 -19.01 -8.78 10.45
N GLY A 362 -19.48 -7.70 11.09
CA GLY A 362 -18.62 -6.70 11.75
C GLY A 362 -19.21 -5.29 11.68
N ASP A 363 -18.57 -4.39 12.38
CA ASP A 363 -19.02 -3.02 12.58
C ASP A 363 -18.52 -2.05 11.51
N LEU A 364 -19.32 -1.01 11.26
CA LEU A 364 -18.95 0.15 10.47
C LEU A 364 -18.88 1.37 11.41
N ARG A 365 -17.66 1.80 11.76
CA ARG A 365 -17.41 2.93 12.66
C ARG A 365 -17.04 4.16 11.84
N CYS A 366 -18.00 5.05 11.63
CA CYS A 366 -17.89 6.19 10.74
C CYS A 366 -17.75 7.49 11.54
N GLU A 367 -16.63 7.67 12.24
CA GLU A 367 -16.48 8.68 13.28
C GLU A 367 -15.62 9.89 12.86
N ASP A 368 -15.27 10.02 11.57
CA ASP A 368 -14.62 11.23 11.06
C ASP A 368 -15.60 12.40 11.03
N PRO A 369 -15.44 13.44 11.86
CA PRO A 369 -16.36 14.56 11.89
C PRO A 369 -16.22 15.48 10.70
N GLU A 370 -15.11 15.40 9.95
CA GLU A 370 -14.77 16.28 8.85
C GLU A 370 -15.06 15.68 7.48
N ARG A 371 -15.33 14.37 7.41
CA ARG A 371 -15.57 13.65 6.16
C ARG A 371 -16.87 12.86 6.23
N LYS A 372 -17.76 13.09 5.29
CA LYS A 372 -18.99 12.30 5.19
C LYS A 372 -18.67 10.90 4.73
N THR A 373 -19.26 9.90 5.39
CA THR A 373 -19.20 8.52 4.94
C THR A 373 -20.55 8.14 4.32
N CYS A 374 -20.49 7.60 3.10
CA CYS A 374 -21.64 7.00 2.43
C CYS A 374 -21.41 5.50 2.27
N VAL A 375 -22.32 4.70 2.73
CA VAL A 375 -22.28 3.23 2.63
C VAL A 375 -23.44 2.76 1.77
N ASN A 376 -23.13 2.03 0.73
CA ASN A 376 -24.09 1.40 -0.16
C ASN A 376 -23.94 -0.12 -0.05
N LEU A 377 -25.01 -0.80 0.34
CA LEU A 377 -25.12 -2.26 0.34
C LEU A 377 -25.97 -2.67 -0.87
N ALA A 378 -25.39 -3.44 -1.79
CA ALA A 378 -26.06 -3.93 -3.00
C ALA A 378 -26.04 -5.46 -3.00
N GLU A 379 -27.20 -6.10 -2.99
CA GLU A 379 -27.32 -7.57 -2.87
C GLU A 379 -26.45 -8.13 -1.71
N THR A 380 -26.38 -7.38 -0.59
CA THR A 380 -25.43 -7.61 0.49
C THR A 380 -26.15 -7.72 1.84
N SER A 381 -25.77 -8.71 2.64
CA SER A 381 -26.18 -8.79 4.04
C SER A 381 -25.07 -8.28 4.97
N LEU A 382 -25.44 -7.43 5.91
CA LEU A 382 -24.56 -6.94 6.98
C LEU A 382 -25.14 -7.35 8.34
N ARG A 383 -24.29 -7.89 9.20
CA ARG A 383 -24.60 -8.14 10.61
C ARG A 383 -23.56 -7.41 11.46
N GLY A 384 -23.95 -6.33 12.14
CA GLY A 384 -23.02 -5.51 12.92
C GLY A 384 -23.63 -4.18 13.36
N VAL A 385 -22.85 -3.40 14.10
CA VAL A 385 -23.20 -2.06 14.57
C VAL A 385 -22.75 -1.03 13.53
N ILE A 386 -23.53 0.02 13.35
CA ILE A 386 -23.14 1.18 12.54
C ILE A 386 -23.17 2.43 13.44
N THR A 387 -22.04 3.16 13.50
CA THR A 387 -21.95 4.39 14.29
C THR A 387 -21.54 5.61 13.43
N GLY A 388 -21.73 6.82 13.97
CA GLY A 388 -21.24 8.07 13.34
C GLY A 388 -22.17 8.65 12.28
N TYR A 389 -23.41 8.19 12.17
CA TYR A 389 -24.40 8.70 11.22
C TYR A 389 -23.96 8.67 9.74
N PRO A 390 -23.33 7.58 9.23
CA PRO A 390 -23.07 7.50 7.81
C PRO A 390 -24.37 7.54 7.02
N ARG A 391 -24.29 8.03 5.79
CA ARG A 391 -25.38 7.94 4.81
C ARG A 391 -25.49 6.51 4.32
N LEU A 392 -26.60 5.84 4.60
CA LEU A 392 -26.82 4.43 4.30
C LEU A 392 -27.84 4.25 3.19
N ARG A 393 -27.49 3.41 2.20
CA ARG A 393 -28.40 2.88 1.19
C ARG A 393 -28.40 1.37 1.24
N LEU A 394 -29.59 0.79 1.37
CA LEU A 394 -29.82 -0.63 1.25
C LEU A 394 -30.62 -0.85 -0.03
N THR A 395 -29.96 -1.22 -1.12
CA THR A 395 -30.65 -1.47 -2.39
C THR A 395 -31.29 -2.86 -2.40
N ALA A 396 -32.13 -3.15 -3.41
CA ALA A 396 -32.88 -4.39 -3.51
C ALA A 396 -31.99 -5.63 -3.29
N GLY A 397 -32.46 -6.57 -2.48
CA GLY A 397 -31.74 -7.79 -2.10
C GLY A 397 -30.77 -7.61 -0.93
N SER A 398 -30.64 -6.40 -0.40
CA SER A 398 -29.77 -6.14 0.76
C SER A 398 -30.53 -6.24 2.08
N ARG A 399 -29.79 -6.52 3.16
CA ARG A 399 -30.32 -6.55 4.53
C ARG A 399 -29.26 -6.09 5.52
N TRP A 400 -29.67 -5.35 6.52
CA TRP A 400 -28.83 -5.05 7.68
C TRP A 400 -29.52 -5.51 8.97
N THR A 401 -28.82 -6.37 9.73
CA THR A 401 -29.23 -6.77 11.08
C THR A 401 -28.28 -6.08 12.08
N ALA A 402 -28.83 -5.10 12.80
CA ALA A 402 -28.08 -4.42 13.85
C ALA A 402 -27.88 -5.35 15.05
N THR A 403 -26.64 -5.45 15.55
CA THR A 403 -26.26 -6.28 16.70
C THR A 403 -26.07 -5.47 17.98
N GLY A 404 -26.25 -4.17 17.93
CA GLY A 404 -26.21 -3.22 19.03
C GLY A 404 -26.77 -1.87 18.60
N ASP A 405 -26.88 -0.95 19.56
CA ASP A 405 -27.38 0.39 19.28
C ASP A 405 -26.59 1.06 18.18
N SER A 406 -27.29 1.59 17.20
CA SER A 406 -26.72 2.08 15.96
C SER A 406 -27.25 3.46 15.57
N PHE A 407 -26.44 4.22 14.81
CA PHE A 407 -26.74 5.60 14.42
C PHE A 407 -26.45 5.82 12.94
N VAL A 408 -27.48 6.12 12.15
CA VAL A 408 -27.38 6.22 10.69
C VAL A 408 -28.17 7.39 10.12
N THR A 409 -27.84 7.81 8.90
CA THR A 409 -28.69 8.63 8.05
C THR A 409 -29.20 7.77 6.91
N ILE A 410 -30.47 7.39 6.93
CA ILE A 410 -31.06 6.49 5.93
C ILE A 410 -31.44 7.28 4.69
N LEU A 411 -30.86 6.91 3.55
CA LEU A 411 -31.22 7.44 2.24
C LEU A 411 -32.23 6.53 1.50
N GLU A 412 -32.09 5.19 1.70
CA GLU A 412 -32.93 4.19 1.02
C GLU A 412 -32.93 2.87 1.79
N GLY A 413 -34.05 2.11 1.74
CA GLY A 413 -34.15 0.73 2.23
C GLY A 413 -34.34 0.58 3.72
N ALA A 414 -35.09 1.48 4.36
CA ALA A 414 -35.41 1.37 5.79
C ALA A 414 -36.13 0.07 6.17
N ASP A 415 -36.88 -0.51 5.25
CA ASP A 415 -37.60 -1.77 5.39
C ASP A 415 -36.69 -3.02 5.39
N ALA A 416 -35.43 -2.84 4.99
CA ALA A 416 -34.41 -3.91 5.02
C ALA A 416 -33.58 -3.92 6.32
N ILE A 417 -33.98 -3.12 7.33
CA ILE A 417 -33.31 -3.05 8.63
C ILE A 417 -34.03 -3.96 9.62
N ASP A 418 -33.25 -4.71 10.40
CA ASP A 418 -33.73 -5.53 11.50
C ASP A 418 -32.82 -5.39 12.75
N ALA A 419 -33.40 -5.60 13.93
CA ALA A 419 -32.67 -5.62 15.19
C ALA A 419 -33.47 -6.45 16.23
N ALA A 420 -32.74 -7.12 17.12
CA ALA A 420 -33.36 -7.86 18.21
C ALA A 420 -33.95 -6.92 19.28
N GLU A 421 -34.85 -7.47 20.14
CA GLU A 421 -35.39 -6.77 21.28
C GLU A 421 -34.30 -6.14 22.15
N GLY A 422 -34.52 -4.92 22.61
CA GLY A 422 -33.55 -4.15 23.40
C GLY A 422 -32.54 -3.36 22.58
N ILE A 423 -32.46 -3.55 21.28
CA ILE A 423 -31.56 -2.80 20.38
C ILE A 423 -32.33 -1.66 19.71
N THR A 424 -31.70 -0.49 19.65
CA THR A 424 -32.24 0.71 19.02
C THR A 424 -31.37 1.16 17.84
N VAL A 425 -31.99 1.30 16.68
CA VAL A 425 -31.42 1.98 15.53
C VAL A 425 -31.98 3.41 15.50
N THR A 426 -31.11 4.41 15.78
CA THR A 426 -31.47 5.81 15.66
C THR A 426 -31.14 6.31 14.26
N ALA A 427 -32.15 6.79 13.55
CA ALA A 427 -32.00 7.17 12.15
C ALA A 427 -32.44 8.60 11.89
N LYS A 428 -31.67 9.34 11.11
CA LYS A 428 -32.06 10.55 10.41
C LYS A 428 -32.53 10.18 9.01
N THR A 429 -33.63 10.70 8.55
CA THR A 429 -34.12 10.46 7.18
C THR A 429 -35.23 11.42 6.81
N ASP A 430 -35.31 11.76 5.53
CA ASP A 430 -36.38 12.54 4.95
C ASP A 430 -37.57 11.65 4.44
N SER A 431 -37.35 10.34 4.36
CA SER A 431 -38.33 9.39 3.79
C SER A 431 -39.37 8.86 4.77
N LEU A 432 -39.13 9.01 6.07
CA LEU A 432 -39.99 8.55 7.13
C LEU A 432 -40.38 9.68 8.08
N ALA A 433 -41.59 9.63 8.63
CA ALA A 433 -42.00 10.53 9.70
C ALA A 433 -41.26 10.22 11.01
N PRO A 434 -40.88 11.26 11.80
CA PRO A 434 -40.32 11.04 13.13
C PRO A 434 -41.22 10.17 14.00
N GLY A 435 -40.60 9.25 14.73
CA GLY A 435 -41.33 8.31 15.59
C GLY A 435 -40.57 7.04 15.86
N ILE A 436 -41.23 6.08 16.47
CA ILE A 436 -40.65 4.77 16.81
C ILE A 436 -41.42 3.71 16.03
N THR A 437 -40.70 2.85 15.33
CA THR A 437 -41.24 1.66 14.63
C THR A 437 -40.57 0.43 15.21
N VAL A 438 -41.36 -0.56 15.59
CA VAL A 438 -40.84 -1.87 16.03
C VAL A 438 -40.41 -2.65 14.80
N LEU A 439 -39.16 -3.11 14.82
CA LEU A 439 -38.56 -3.93 13.76
C LEU A 439 -39.02 -5.41 13.85
N PRO A 440 -38.84 -6.20 12.77
CA PRO A 440 -39.33 -7.58 12.73
C PRO A 440 -38.87 -8.47 13.89
N SER A 441 -37.65 -8.33 14.37
CA SER A 441 -37.09 -9.09 15.50
C SER A 441 -37.28 -8.42 16.87
N GLY A 442 -38.09 -7.38 16.97
CA GLY A 442 -38.51 -6.76 18.23
C GLY A 442 -37.71 -5.55 18.68
N GLY A 443 -36.63 -5.20 17.98
CA GLY A 443 -35.87 -3.96 18.22
C GLY A 443 -36.62 -2.72 17.72
N ASN A 444 -36.04 -1.53 17.92
CA ASN A 444 -36.66 -0.27 17.58
C ASN A 444 -35.91 0.48 16.49
N LEU A 445 -36.63 1.01 15.50
CA LEU A 445 -36.15 2.07 14.62
C LEU A 445 -36.73 3.41 15.13
N VAL A 446 -35.88 4.28 15.62
CA VAL A 446 -36.23 5.62 16.12
C VAL A 446 -35.82 6.66 15.09
N VAL A 447 -36.80 7.24 14.41
CA VAL A 447 -36.58 8.31 13.45
C VAL A 447 -36.56 9.66 14.16
N VAL A 448 -35.45 10.38 14.04
CA VAL A 448 -35.26 11.72 14.60
C VAL A 448 -35.15 12.76 13.48
N ARG A 449 -35.49 14.01 13.77
CA ARG A 449 -35.22 15.14 12.86
C ARG A 449 -33.77 15.60 13.00
N ASP A 450 -33.21 16.13 11.91
CA ASP A 450 -31.94 16.86 11.97
C ASP A 450 -31.99 18.10 12.87
#